data_7ba0a288bff4334c5323e9e785c14e1e
#
_entry.id   7ba0a288bff4334c5323e9e785c14e1e
#
_cell.length_a   1.000
_cell.length_b   1.000
_cell.length_c   1.000
_cell.angle_alpha   90.00
_cell.angle_beta   90.00
_cell.angle_gamma   90.00
#
_symmetry.space_group_name_H-M   'P 1'
#
loop_
_entity.id
_entity.type
_entity.pdbx_description
1 polymer ?
#
loop_
_entity_poly.entity_id
_entity_poly.type
_entity_poly.pdbx_seq_one_letter_code
_entity_poly.pdbx_strand_id
1 'polypeptide(L)'
;MKKIIFTIMCALMAISANAQNLNSKGDNIIGNYLSTKDGVKSKIKITKEANGTYKAQVYWVERALDAKGNKRKDVKNPNKSLRNVDIDKVVLIKGLKYDAKDKEWTDSKIYDPGSGKIYSIDIEFKDANTLKVYGNILGIGKTVYWTRIKE
;
A
#
# COMPACT_ATOMS: atom_id res chain seq x y z
N MET A 1 -2.77 -14.09 -38.32
CA MET A 1 -3.51 -13.17 -37.43
C MET A 1 -4.23 -13.86 -36.25
N LYS A 2 -4.98 -14.94 -36.48
CA LYS A 2 -5.71 -15.66 -35.39
C LYS A 2 -4.82 -16.24 -34.29
N LYS A 3 -3.59 -16.69 -34.57
CA LYS A 3 -2.65 -17.25 -33.60
C LYS A 3 -2.07 -16.19 -32.61
N ILE A 4 -1.88 -14.96 -33.07
CA ILE A 4 -1.33 -13.86 -32.23
C ILE A 4 -2.37 -13.41 -31.22
N ILE A 5 -3.66 -13.36 -31.61
CA ILE A 5 -4.76 -12.95 -30.69
C ILE A 5 -4.95 -13.99 -29.58
N PHE A 6 -4.80 -15.29 -29.88
CA PHE A 6 -4.94 -16.36 -28.91
C PHE A 6 -3.80 -16.35 -27.88
N THR A 7 -2.57 -16.06 -28.29
CA THR A 7 -1.40 -15.98 -27.40
C THR A 7 -1.50 -14.78 -26.45
N ILE A 8 -1.99 -13.63 -26.93
CA ILE A 8 -2.20 -12.42 -26.11
C ILE A 8 -3.31 -12.67 -25.08
N MET A 9 -4.39 -13.36 -25.45
CA MET A 9 -5.49 -13.68 -24.55
C MET A 9 -5.07 -14.66 -23.44
N CYS A 10 -4.22 -15.64 -23.73
CA CYS A 10 -3.65 -16.54 -22.73
C CYS A 10 -2.71 -15.82 -21.75
N ALA A 11 -1.92 -14.86 -22.22
CA ALA A 11 -1.03 -14.07 -21.36
C ALA A 11 -1.82 -13.17 -20.39
N LEU A 12 -2.90 -12.55 -20.83
CA LEU A 12 -3.81 -11.75 -20.00
C LEU A 12 -4.53 -12.60 -18.95
N MET A 13 -4.96 -13.81 -19.29
CA MET A 13 -5.57 -14.75 -18.35
C MET A 13 -4.57 -15.25 -17.30
N ALA A 14 -3.31 -15.47 -17.66
CA ALA A 14 -2.27 -15.89 -16.72
C ALA A 14 -1.97 -14.80 -15.68
N ILE A 15 -1.95 -13.53 -16.07
CA ILE A 15 -1.76 -12.39 -15.15
C ILE A 15 -2.93 -12.29 -14.17
N SER A 16 -4.16 -12.42 -14.64
CA SER A 16 -5.37 -12.40 -13.81
C SER A 16 -5.41 -13.58 -12.84
N ALA A 17 -5.02 -14.78 -13.29
CA ALA A 17 -4.97 -15.98 -12.44
C ALA A 17 -3.94 -15.84 -11.30
N ASN A 18 -2.78 -15.25 -11.57
CA ASN A 18 -1.76 -15.00 -10.56
C ASN A 18 -2.22 -13.97 -9.49
N ALA A 19 -2.87 -12.89 -9.91
CA ALA A 19 -3.44 -11.91 -8.99
C ALA A 19 -4.55 -12.51 -8.13
N GLN A 20 -5.48 -13.28 -8.72
CA GLN A 20 -6.54 -13.99 -8.00
C GLN A 20 -5.99 -14.99 -6.97
N ASN A 21 -4.90 -15.69 -7.30
CA ASN A 21 -4.25 -16.62 -6.38
C ASN A 21 -3.60 -15.87 -5.20
N LEU A 22 -2.96 -14.72 -5.43
CA LEU A 22 -2.39 -13.89 -4.37
C LEU A 22 -3.46 -13.30 -3.44
N ASN A 23 -4.62 -12.97 -3.95
CA ASN A 23 -5.76 -12.49 -3.15
C ASN A 23 -6.46 -13.61 -2.36
N SER A 24 -6.06 -14.87 -2.51
CA SER A 24 -6.70 -16.02 -1.85
C SER A 24 -6.27 -16.25 -0.40
N LYS A 25 -5.17 -15.64 0.05
CA LYS A 25 -4.63 -15.80 1.42
C LYS A 25 -4.18 -14.45 1.99
N GLY A 26 -4.62 -14.14 3.20
CA GLY A 26 -4.31 -12.88 3.87
C GLY A 26 -2.82 -12.59 4.01
N ASP A 27 -2.01 -13.60 4.34
CA ASP A 27 -0.57 -13.43 4.56
C ASP A 27 0.24 -13.16 3.29
N ASN A 28 -0.37 -13.30 2.10
CA ASN A 28 0.30 -12.97 0.84
C ASN A 28 0.64 -11.48 0.72
N ILE A 29 -0.03 -10.60 1.47
CA ILE A 29 0.26 -9.16 1.47
C ILE A 29 1.57 -8.81 2.20
N ILE A 30 2.07 -9.69 3.06
CA ILE A 30 3.30 -9.44 3.84
C ILE A 30 4.47 -9.25 2.89
N GLY A 31 5.24 -8.18 3.10
CA GLY A 31 6.42 -7.89 2.29
C GLY A 31 6.78 -6.41 2.25
N ASN A 32 7.74 -6.10 1.38
CA ASN A 32 8.24 -4.76 1.15
C ASN A 32 7.73 -4.22 -0.19
N TYR A 33 7.36 -2.95 -0.21
CA TYR A 33 6.74 -2.31 -1.37
C TYR A 33 7.32 -0.93 -1.63
N LEU A 34 7.41 -0.56 -2.90
CA LEU A 34 7.72 0.77 -3.38
C LEU A 34 6.43 1.50 -3.75
N SER A 35 6.22 2.67 -3.19
CA SER A 35 5.18 3.61 -3.58
C SER A 35 5.81 4.86 -4.19
N THR A 36 5.22 5.37 -5.26
CA THR A 36 5.57 6.69 -5.81
C THR A 36 4.31 7.55 -5.75
N LYS A 37 4.37 8.63 -4.99
CA LYS A 37 3.28 9.58 -4.83
C LYS A 37 3.80 10.99 -5.01
N ASP A 38 3.15 11.77 -5.89
CA ASP A 38 3.53 13.14 -6.20
C ASP A 38 5.04 13.28 -6.55
N GLY A 39 5.57 12.28 -7.27
CA GLY A 39 6.97 12.21 -7.69
C GLY A 39 7.97 11.85 -6.58
N VAL A 40 7.52 11.53 -5.38
CA VAL A 40 8.37 11.11 -4.25
C VAL A 40 8.22 9.62 -3.99
N LYS A 41 9.34 8.92 -3.92
CA LYS A 41 9.38 7.48 -3.62
C LYS A 41 9.44 7.23 -2.12
N SER A 42 8.73 6.19 -1.68
CA SER A 42 8.82 5.67 -0.33
C SER A 42 8.78 4.14 -0.33
N LYS A 43 9.46 3.53 0.63
CA LYS A 43 9.43 2.08 0.85
C LYS A 43 8.60 1.79 2.07
N ILE A 44 7.69 0.83 1.93
CA ILE A 44 6.67 0.46 2.92
C ILE A 44 6.81 -1.01 3.23
N LYS A 45 6.82 -1.35 4.50
CA LYS A 45 6.81 -2.74 4.98
C LYS A 45 5.43 -3.09 5.51
N ILE A 46 4.86 -4.18 5.03
CA ILE A 46 3.63 -4.77 5.57
C ILE A 46 4.01 -5.97 6.43
N THR A 47 3.52 -5.96 7.68
CA THR A 47 3.73 -7.02 8.66
C THR A 47 2.40 -7.47 9.26
N LYS A 48 2.36 -8.70 9.76
CA LYS A 48 1.22 -9.23 10.53
C LYS A 48 1.40 -8.89 11.99
N GLU A 49 0.35 -8.37 12.61
CA GLU A 49 0.28 -8.09 14.04
C GLU A 49 -0.15 -9.34 14.82
N ALA A 50 0.13 -9.37 16.15
CA ALA A 50 -0.21 -10.51 17.01
C ALA A 50 -1.73 -10.83 17.04
N ASN A 51 -2.58 -9.82 16.81
CA ASN A 51 -4.05 -9.99 16.73
C ASN A 51 -4.56 -10.50 15.37
N GLY A 52 -3.67 -10.84 14.43
CA GLY A 52 -4.01 -11.33 13.10
C GLY A 52 -4.30 -10.27 12.05
N THR A 53 -4.29 -8.98 12.41
CA THR A 53 -4.41 -7.87 11.46
C THR A 53 -3.04 -7.52 10.85
N TYR A 54 -3.03 -6.61 9.87
CA TYR A 54 -1.81 -6.18 9.21
C TYR A 54 -1.54 -4.71 9.45
N LYS A 55 -0.25 -4.37 9.48
CA LYS A 55 0.26 -3.01 9.63
C LYS A 55 1.13 -2.67 8.43
N ALA A 56 0.99 -1.46 7.89
CA ALA A 56 1.89 -0.90 6.88
C ALA A 56 2.64 0.29 7.46
N GLN A 57 3.96 0.24 7.40
CA GLN A 57 4.85 1.28 7.96
C GLN A 57 5.92 1.66 6.95
N VAL A 58 6.14 2.96 6.80
CA VAL A 58 7.25 3.50 6.01
C VAL A 58 8.57 3.17 6.72
N TYR A 59 9.58 2.75 5.97
CA TYR A 59 10.93 2.53 6.49
C TYR A 59 12.01 3.26 5.69
N TRP A 60 11.65 3.90 4.58
CA TRP A 60 12.51 4.75 3.79
C TRP A 60 11.69 5.75 2.96
N VAL A 61 12.18 6.98 2.83
CA VAL A 61 11.61 8.03 1.97
C VAL A 61 12.75 8.70 1.20
N GLU A 62 12.58 8.90 -0.10
CA GLU A 62 13.57 9.52 -0.99
C GLU A 62 13.99 10.93 -0.52
N ARG A 63 13.04 11.69 0.05
CA ARG A 63 13.27 13.04 0.59
C ARG A 63 13.03 13.08 2.10
N ALA A 64 13.81 12.27 2.83
CA ALA A 64 13.69 12.18 4.28
C ALA A 64 14.27 13.38 5.05
N LEU A 65 15.16 14.18 4.42
CA LEU A 65 15.81 15.32 5.03
C LEU A 65 15.23 16.65 4.53
N ASP A 66 15.25 17.65 5.38
CA ASP A 66 14.98 19.04 5.01
C ASP A 66 16.22 19.72 4.40
N ALA A 67 16.10 21.00 3.99
CA ALA A 67 17.20 21.77 3.39
C ALA A 67 18.39 22.00 4.33
N LYS A 68 18.20 21.82 5.64
CA LYS A 68 19.26 21.94 6.66
C LYS A 68 19.88 20.61 7.04
N GLY A 69 19.46 19.50 6.39
CA GLY A 69 19.95 18.15 6.68
C GLY A 69 19.29 17.46 7.87
N ASN A 70 18.22 18.02 8.45
CA ASN A 70 17.50 17.41 9.56
C ASN A 70 16.43 16.44 9.05
N LYS A 71 16.16 15.39 9.81
CA LYS A 71 15.04 14.47 9.52
C LYS A 71 13.72 15.24 9.52
N ARG A 72 12.97 15.11 8.42
CA ARG A 72 11.61 15.65 8.32
C ARG A 72 10.69 14.88 9.25
N LYS A 73 9.77 15.61 9.88
CA LYS A 73 8.79 15.06 10.82
C LYS A 73 7.40 15.03 10.20
N ASP A 74 6.54 14.21 10.77
CA ASP A 74 5.14 14.06 10.38
C ASP A 74 4.26 15.19 10.95
N VAL A 75 4.60 16.43 10.62
CA VAL A 75 4.03 17.64 11.22
C VAL A 75 2.54 17.84 10.93
N LYS A 76 2.00 17.18 9.89
CA LYS A 76 0.59 17.25 9.51
C LYS A 76 -0.28 16.21 10.19
N ASN A 77 0.30 15.34 11.03
CA ASN A 77 -0.46 14.30 11.70
C ASN A 77 -1.60 14.92 12.55
N PRO A 78 -2.86 14.48 12.37
CA PRO A 78 -3.97 14.96 13.18
C PRO A 78 -3.79 14.62 14.67
N ASN A 79 -3.13 13.50 14.99
CA ASN A 79 -2.70 13.20 16.36
C ASN A 79 -1.42 13.98 16.69
N LYS A 80 -1.55 14.98 17.55
CA LYS A 80 -0.43 15.85 17.94
C LYS A 80 0.75 15.09 18.51
N SER A 81 0.52 13.99 19.24
CA SER A 81 1.58 13.16 19.83
C SER A 81 2.47 12.46 18.80
N LEU A 82 1.99 12.31 17.55
CA LEU A 82 2.73 11.67 16.46
C LEU A 82 3.47 12.66 15.54
N ARG A 83 3.30 13.97 15.74
CA ARG A 83 3.91 14.98 14.85
C ARG A 83 5.43 15.04 14.92
N ASN A 84 6.03 14.45 15.93
CA ASN A 84 7.50 14.38 16.08
C ASN A 84 8.11 13.07 15.56
N VAL A 85 7.30 12.18 14.98
CA VAL A 85 7.77 10.96 14.33
C VAL A 85 8.50 11.31 13.02
N ASP A 86 9.64 10.67 12.79
CA ASP A 86 10.39 10.83 11.56
C ASP A 86 9.55 10.36 10.36
N ILE A 87 9.61 11.08 9.24
CA ILE A 87 8.77 10.79 8.06
C ILE A 87 9.02 9.39 7.49
N ASP A 88 10.22 8.84 7.68
CA ASP A 88 10.60 7.50 7.27
C ASP A 88 10.26 6.40 8.29
N LYS A 89 9.47 6.72 9.31
CA LYS A 89 8.99 5.78 10.34
C LYS A 89 7.47 5.83 10.55
N VAL A 90 6.76 6.58 9.72
CA VAL A 90 5.32 6.77 9.87
C VAL A 90 4.57 5.48 9.63
N VAL A 91 3.63 5.16 10.52
CA VAL A 91 2.65 4.08 10.31
C VAL A 91 1.52 4.61 9.45
N LEU A 92 1.34 4.03 8.25
CA LEU A 92 0.31 4.42 7.31
C LEU A 92 -1.02 3.71 7.58
N ILE A 93 -0.96 2.41 7.89
CA ILE A 93 -2.13 1.56 8.12
C ILE A 93 -1.90 0.74 9.37
N LYS A 94 -2.93 0.64 10.21
CA LYS A 94 -2.96 -0.24 11.38
C LYS A 94 -4.30 -0.95 11.44
N GLY A 95 -4.28 -2.23 11.83
CA GLY A 95 -5.51 -3.00 12.01
C GLY A 95 -6.20 -3.37 10.70
N LEU A 96 -5.46 -3.47 9.59
CA LEU A 96 -5.98 -3.91 8.30
C LEU A 96 -6.40 -5.37 8.39
N LYS A 97 -7.63 -5.68 7.97
CA LYS A 97 -8.20 -7.03 8.01
C LYS A 97 -8.25 -7.64 6.63
N TYR A 98 -8.09 -8.95 6.57
CA TYR A 98 -8.31 -9.73 5.36
C TYR A 98 -9.74 -10.29 5.35
N ASP A 99 -10.48 -10.00 4.29
CA ASP A 99 -11.79 -10.56 4.00
C ASP A 99 -11.64 -11.73 3.02
N ALA A 100 -11.81 -12.96 3.53
CA ALA A 100 -11.68 -14.18 2.73
C ALA A 100 -12.83 -14.37 1.72
N LYS A 101 -14.00 -13.77 1.96
CA LYS A 101 -15.16 -13.84 1.07
C LYS A 101 -14.92 -12.97 -0.18
N ASP A 102 -14.53 -11.73 0.04
CA ASP A 102 -14.31 -10.77 -1.04
C ASP A 102 -12.86 -10.79 -1.55
N LYS A 103 -11.98 -11.55 -0.87
CA LYS A 103 -10.55 -11.74 -1.23
C LYS A 103 -9.79 -10.42 -1.33
N GLU A 104 -9.98 -9.57 -0.34
CA GLU A 104 -9.35 -8.27 -0.25
C GLU A 104 -8.94 -7.94 1.19
N TRP A 105 -8.09 -6.94 1.36
CA TRP A 105 -7.72 -6.38 2.66
C TRP A 105 -8.47 -5.07 2.84
N THR A 106 -9.27 -4.98 3.90
CA THR A 106 -10.23 -3.90 4.12
C THR A 106 -10.43 -3.60 5.61
N ASP A 107 -11.51 -2.88 5.95
CA ASP A 107 -11.95 -2.55 7.30
C ASP A 107 -10.88 -1.83 8.12
N SER A 108 -10.17 -0.91 7.46
CA SER A 108 -9.16 -0.07 8.08
C SER A 108 -9.07 1.28 7.38
N LYS A 109 -8.11 2.08 7.83
CA LYS A 109 -7.85 3.41 7.30
C LYS A 109 -6.37 3.56 6.94
N ILE A 110 -6.10 4.36 5.90
CA ILE A 110 -4.75 4.79 5.55
C ILE A 110 -4.57 6.27 5.89
N TYR A 111 -3.48 6.58 6.56
CA TYR A 111 -3.03 7.93 6.82
C TYR A 111 -2.09 8.40 5.70
N ASP A 112 -2.28 9.60 5.21
CA ASP A 112 -1.43 10.25 4.21
C ASP A 112 -0.63 11.39 4.87
N PRO A 113 0.67 11.19 5.14
CA PRO A 113 1.51 12.22 5.75
C PRO A 113 1.65 13.50 4.90
N GLY A 114 1.56 13.36 3.57
CA GLY A 114 1.66 14.49 2.64
C GLY A 114 0.53 15.50 2.78
N SER A 115 -0.68 15.03 3.03
CA SER A 115 -1.87 15.87 3.18
C SER A 115 -2.39 15.97 4.63
N GLY A 116 -1.98 15.05 5.52
CA GLY A 116 -2.52 14.93 6.87
C GLY A 116 -3.93 14.32 6.93
N LYS A 117 -4.41 13.75 5.81
CA LYS A 117 -5.76 13.18 5.69
C LYS A 117 -5.76 11.67 5.94
N ILE A 118 -6.93 11.17 6.34
CA ILE A 118 -7.18 9.75 6.60
C ILE A 118 -8.29 9.28 5.66
N TYR A 119 -8.08 8.15 4.99
CA TYR A 119 -9.00 7.55 4.03
C TYR A 119 -9.42 6.17 4.50
N SER A 120 -10.67 5.77 4.26
CA SER A 120 -11.05 4.35 4.30
C SER A 120 -10.37 3.62 3.15
N ILE A 121 -10.00 2.35 3.35
CA ILE A 121 -9.07 1.67 2.44
C ILE A 121 -9.54 0.28 2.08
N ASP A 122 -9.37 -0.07 0.80
CA ASP A 122 -9.45 -1.42 0.27
C ASP A 122 -8.18 -1.72 -0.55
N ILE A 123 -7.62 -2.90 -0.36
CA ILE A 123 -6.38 -3.33 -1.03
C ILE A 123 -6.60 -4.69 -1.67
N GLU A 124 -6.12 -4.84 -2.89
CA GLU A 124 -6.05 -6.12 -3.60
C GLU A 124 -4.77 -6.18 -4.45
N PHE A 125 -4.30 -7.39 -4.77
CA PHE A 125 -3.30 -7.56 -5.81
C PHE A 125 -3.93 -7.31 -7.18
N LYS A 126 -3.36 -6.38 -7.93
CA LYS A 126 -3.67 -6.14 -9.34
C LYS A 126 -2.99 -7.17 -10.24
N ASP A 127 -1.76 -7.52 -9.90
CA ASP A 127 -0.93 -8.52 -10.56
C ASP A 127 0.05 -9.14 -9.54
N ALA A 128 0.94 -10.02 -9.99
CA ALA A 128 1.88 -10.74 -9.12
C ALA A 128 2.78 -9.84 -8.25
N ASN A 129 3.03 -8.60 -8.67
CA ASN A 129 3.98 -7.69 -8.04
C ASN A 129 3.37 -6.37 -7.58
N THR A 130 2.08 -6.13 -7.83
CA THR A 130 1.47 -4.81 -7.63
C THR A 130 0.21 -4.90 -6.77
N LEU A 131 0.22 -4.17 -5.66
CA LEU A 131 -0.99 -3.89 -4.88
C LEU A 131 -1.70 -2.66 -5.44
N LYS A 132 -2.99 -2.78 -5.65
CA LYS A 132 -3.91 -1.66 -5.88
C LYS A 132 -4.46 -1.24 -4.52
N VAL A 133 -4.14 -0.03 -4.11
CA VAL A 133 -4.55 0.57 -2.84
C VAL A 133 -5.58 1.65 -3.15
N TYR A 134 -6.84 1.36 -2.85
CA TYR A 134 -7.95 2.30 -3.07
C TYR A 134 -8.33 2.98 -1.76
N GLY A 135 -8.21 4.30 -1.72
CA GLY A 135 -8.63 5.12 -0.59
C GLY A 135 -9.86 5.94 -0.91
N ASN A 136 -10.79 6.05 0.05
CA ASN A 136 -11.99 6.87 -0.08
C ASN A 136 -12.15 7.79 1.13
N ILE A 137 -12.50 9.05 0.87
CA ILE A 137 -12.90 10.05 1.86
C ILE A 137 -14.10 10.82 1.34
N LEU A 138 -15.21 10.79 2.07
CA LEU A 138 -16.46 11.49 1.72
C LEU A 138 -16.95 11.21 0.29
N GLY A 139 -16.84 9.96 -0.18
CA GLY A 139 -17.27 9.54 -1.52
C GLY A 139 -16.26 9.87 -2.64
N ILE A 140 -15.14 10.50 -2.34
CA ILE A 140 -14.06 10.77 -3.30
C ILE A 140 -13.01 9.70 -3.17
N GLY A 141 -12.86 8.88 -4.22
CA GLY A 141 -11.88 7.78 -4.27
C GLY A 141 -10.58 8.18 -4.94
N LYS A 142 -9.48 7.62 -4.48
CA LYS A 142 -8.15 7.73 -5.08
C LYS A 142 -7.46 6.38 -5.04
N THR A 143 -6.87 5.97 -6.16
CA THR A 143 -6.07 4.74 -6.26
C THR A 143 -4.59 5.08 -6.34
N VAL A 144 -3.79 4.36 -5.56
CA VAL A 144 -2.33 4.33 -5.69
C VAL A 144 -1.87 2.88 -5.84
N TYR A 145 -0.70 2.68 -6.44
CA TYR A 145 -0.14 1.35 -6.65
C TYR A 145 1.17 1.22 -5.87
N TRP A 146 1.31 0.09 -5.18
CA TRP A 146 2.53 -0.28 -4.48
C TRP A 146 3.15 -1.47 -5.16
N THR A 147 4.37 -1.32 -5.65
CA THR A 147 5.10 -2.39 -6.34
C THR A 147 5.95 -3.17 -5.36
N ARG A 148 5.82 -4.49 -5.33
CA ARG A 148 6.61 -5.37 -4.47
C ARG A 148 8.10 -5.23 -4.78
N ILE A 149 8.90 -5.04 -3.76
CA ILE A 149 10.36 -5.04 -3.85
C ILE A 149 10.82 -6.50 -3.76
N LYS A 150 11.55 -6.95 -4.77
CA LYS A 150 12.24 -8.25 -4.74
C LYS A 150 13.53 -8.07 -3.96
N GLU A 151 13.74 -8.90 -2.94
CA GLU A 151 15.00 -9.00 -2.19
C GLU A 151 15.98 -9.90 -2.94
#